data_7e38e71d09e43322bbf1748e843e87df
#
_entry.id   7e38e71d09e43322bbf1748e843e87df
#
_cell.length_a   1.000
_cell.length_b   1.000
_cell.length_c   1.000
_cell.angle_alpha   90.00
_cell.angle_beta   90.00
_cell.angle_gamma   90.00
#
_symmetry.space_group_name_H-M   'P 1'
#
loop_
_entity.id
_entity.type
_entity.pdbx_description
1 polymer ?
#
loop_
_entity_poly.entity_id
_entity_poly.type
_entity_poly.pdbx_seq_one_letter_code
_entity_poly.pdbx_strand_id
1 'polypeptide(L)'
;KSKKLKKPILTISPYPAPLNWSFEVKNHRVMNVNQKKMRNDKLSKKKHFYDAGQVYCLPSNYLNKKNFNFKDNISTYELPLVKSVDIDTVEDWKLAETIYRGMYSKK
;
A
#
# COMPACT_ATOMS: atom_id res chain seq x y z
N LYS A 1 8.39 9.52 -22.63
CA LYS A 1 7.43 8.60 -22.22
C LYS A 1 7.56 7.25 -22.88
N SER A 2 7.44 6.24 -22.11
CA SER A 2 7.55 4.90 -22.63
C SER A 2 6.37 4.59 -23.56
N LYS A 3 6.68 4.14 -24.73
CA LYS A 3 5.65 3.73 -25.70
C LYS A 3 5.37 2.25 -25.63
N LYS A 4 6.24 1.51 -24.98
CA LYS A 4 6.11 0.08 -24.88
C LYS A 4 6.40 -0.36 -23.46
N LEU A 5 5.42 -0.94 -22.85
CA LEU A 5 5.56 -1.45 -21.49
C LEU A 5 6.34 -2.76 -21.55
N LYS A 6 7.49 -2.80 -20.87
CA LYS A 6 8.36 -3.97 -20.88
C LYS A 6 8.21 -4.84 -19.65
N LYS A 7 7.75 -4.26 -18.56
CA LYS A 7 7.56 -4.99 -17.32
C LYS A 7 6.32 -4.49 -16.59
N PRO A 8 5.77 -5.30 -15.70
CA PRO A 8 4.59 -4.89 -14.95
C PRO A 8 4.85 -3.65 -14.10
N ILE A 9 3.82 -2.86 -13.91
CA ILE A 9 3.84 -1.72 -13.01
C ILE A 9 2.63 -1.84 -12.10
N LEU A 10 2.84 -1.66 -10.80
CA LEU A 10 1.73 -1.60 -9.87
C LEU A 10 1.80 -0.34 -9.05
N THR A 11 0.64 0.13 -8.63
CA THR A 11 0.57 1.30 -7.74
C THR A 11 0.78 0.86 -6.31
N ILE A 12 1.58 1.62 -5.59
CA ILE A 12 1.89 1.35 -4.20
C ILE A 12 1.69 2.60 -3.37
N SER A 13 1.53 2.41 -2.07
CA SER A 13 1.50 3.52 -1.12
C SER A 13 2.35 3.16 0.10
N PRO A 14 2.91 4.18 0.76
CA PRO A 14 3.72 3.91 1.94
C PRO A 14 2.85 3.51 3.13
N TYR A 15 3.37 2.63 3.95
CA TYR A 15 2.73 2.34 5.23
C TYR A 15 2.77 3.59 6.10
N PRO A 16 1.67 3.90 6.78
CA PRO A 16 1.61 5.11 7.63
C PRO A 16 2.45 5.01 8.89
N ALA A 17 2.92 3.82 9.24
CA ALA A 17 3.75 3.60 10.41
C ALA A 17 4.77 2.51 10.10
N PRO A 18 5.89 2.47 10.83
CA PRO A 18 6.87 1.40 10.63
C PRO A 18 6.26 0.02 10.87
N LEU A 19 6.60 -0.93 10.01
CA LEU A 19 6.07 -2.29 10.12
C LEU A 19 6.43 -2.97 11.43
N ASN A 20 7.60 -2.67 11.97
CA ASN A 20 8.04 -3.29 13.20
C ASN A 20 7.25 -2.80 14.43
N TRP A 21 6.35 -1.84 14.25
CA TRP A 21 5.47 -1.36 15.32
C TRP A 21 4.17 -2.15 15.42
N SER A 22 3.96 -3.09 14.52
CA SER A 22 2.69 -3.80 14.47
C SER A 22 2.56 -4.83 15.60
N PHE A 23 1.33 -5.06 16.02
CA PHE A 23 0.98 -6.14 16.94
C PHE A 23 -0.48 -6.51 16.69
N GLU A 24 -0.90 -7.58 17.34
CA GLU A 24 -2.28 -8.03 17.22
C GLU A 24 -3.03 -7.73 18.51
N VAL A 25 -4.34 -7.68 18.42
CA VAL A 25 -5.18 -7.45 19.58
C VAL A 25 -6.21 -8.57 19.67
N LYS A 26 -6.35 -9.17 20.84
CA LYS A 26 -7.37 -10.19 21.09
C LYS A 26 -7.94 -9.95 22.47
N ASN A 27 -9.28 -9.87 22.56
CA ASN A 27 -9.97 -9.61 23.83
C ASN A 27 -9.44 -8.37 24.52
N HIS A 28 -9.23 -7.31 23.74
CA HIS A 28 -8.73 -6.01 24.24
C HIS A 28 -7.30 -6.07 24.78
N ARG A 29 -6.56 -7.12 24.47
CA ARG A 29 -5.18 -7.26 24.90
C ARG A 29 -4.24 -7.27 23.73
N VAL A 30 -3.10 -6.64 23.92
CA VAL A 30 -2.02 -6.66 22.92
C VAL A 30 -1.42 -8.07 22.88
N MET A 31 -1.29 -8.61 21.69
CA MET A 31 -0.76 -9.95 21.46
C MET A 31 0.33 -9.89 20.39
N ASN A 32 1.22 -10.87 20.44
CA ASN A 32 2.25 -11.05 19.42
C ASN A 32 3.10 -9.80 19.18
N VAL A 33 3.37 -9.07 20.25
CA VAL A 33 4.24 -7.91 20.17
C VAL A 33 5.70 -8.35 20.34
N ASN A 34 6.55 -7.81 19.51
CA ASN A 34 8.00 -8.01 19.65
C ASN A 34 8.62 -6.68 20.02
N GLN A 35 8.78 -6.44 21.32
CA GLN A 35 9.27 -5.15 21.80
C GLN A 35 10.67 -4.85 21.30
N LYS A 36 11.51 -5.85 21.17
CA LYS A 36 12.87 -5.64 20.69
C LYS A 36 12.88 -5.10 19.26
N LYS A 37 12.06 -5.69 18.38
CA LYS A 37 11.91 -5.19 17.01
C LYS A 37 11.26 -3.82 17.00
N MET A 38 10.24 -3.63 17.84
CA MET A 38 9.50 -2.38 17.90
C MET A 38 10.41 -1.20 18.27
N ARG A 39 11.39 -1.43 19.12
CA ARG A 39 12.32 -0.39 19.56
C ARG A 39 13.56 -0.28 18.69
N ASN A 40 13.64 -1.04 17.63
CA ASN A 40 14.81 -1.03 16.75
C ASN A 40 14.72 0.14 15.78
N ASP A 41 15.55 1.16 16.02
CA ASP A 41 15.53 2.37 15.21
C ASP A 41 15.88 2.12 13.75
N LYS A 42 16.76 1.18 13.48
CA LYS A 42 17.12 0.85 12.10
C LYS A 42 15.93 0.30 11.35
N LEU A 43 15.16 -0.59 12.00
CA LEU A 43 13.96 -1.14 11.38
C LEU A 43 12.91 -0.05 11.19
N SER A 44 12.77 0.83 12.17
CA SER A 44 11.76 1.88 12.11
C SER A 44 12.03 2.89 11.00
N LYS A 45 13.28 3.02 10.56
CA LYS A 45 13.66 3.93 9.49
C LYS A 45 13.47 3.33 8.10
N LYS A 46 13.29 2.02 8.00
CA LYS A 46 13.04 1.37 6.71
C LYS A 46 11.66 1.73 6.21
N LYS A 47 11.60 2.15 4.97
CA LYS A 47 10.32 2.45 4.34
C LYS A 47 9.73 1.20 3.73
N HIS A 48 8.48 0.95 4.04
CA HIS A 48 7.73 -0.17 3.48
C HIS A 48 6.50 0.36 2.78
N PHE A 49 6.10 -0.37 1.76
CA PHE A 49 4.98 0.02 0.93
C PHE A 49 4.02 -1.15 0.82
N TYR A 50 2.82 -0.88 0.38
CA TYR A 50 1.84 -1.92 0.14
C TYR A 50 1.19 -1.70 -1.22
N ASP A 51 0.61 -2.77 -1.75
CA ASP A 51 -0.13 -2.73 -3.00
C ASP A 51 -1.37 -1.86 -2.81
N ALA A 52 -1.38 -0.70 -3.47
CA ALA A 52 -2.48 0.25 -3.31
C ALA A 52 -3.76 -0.23 -3.99
N GLY A 53 -3.65 -1.21 -4.90
CA GLY A 53 -4.82 -1.80 -5.53
C GLY A 53 -5.57 -0.89 -6.48
N GLN A 54 -4.95 0.18 -6.93
CA GLN A 54 -5.64 1.14 -7.78
C GLN A 54 -5.47 0.84 -9.26
N VAL A 55 -4.25 0.55 -9.68
CA VAL A 55 -3.95 0.31 -11.09
C VAL A 55 -2.84 -0.74 -11.19
N TYR A 56 -3.02 -1.65 -12.13
CA TYR A 56 -1.99 -2.59 -12.53
C TYR A 56 -1.81 -2.46 -14.03
N CYS A 57 -0.59 -2.22 -14.47
CA CYS A 57 -0.28 -2.18 -15.88
C CYS A 57 0.61 -3.37 -16.22
N LEU A 58 0.18 -4.20 -17.17
CA LEU A 58 0.91 -5.41 -17.51
C LEU A 58 1.25 -5.40 -19.00
N PRO A 59 2.46 -5.82 -19.37
CA PRO A 59 2.75 -6.08 -20.78
C PRO A 59 1.83 -7.19 -21.29
N SER A 60 1.47 -7.14 -22.55
CA SER A 60 0.52 -8.09 -23.12
C SER A 60 0.97 -9.55 -22.99
N ASN A 61 2.28 -9.80 -23.01
CA ASN A 61 2.78 -11.16 -22.85
C ASN A 61 2.52 -11.73 -21.45
N TYR A 62 2.22 -10.89 -20.47
CA TYR A 62 1.88 -11.35 -19.11
C TYR A 62 0.47 -11.93 -19.04
N LEU A 63 -0.36 -11.66 -20.02
CA LEU A 63 -1.71 -12.21 -20.05
C LEU A 63 -1.71 -13.73 -20.23
N ASN A 64 -0.62 -14.28 -20.77
CA ASN A 64 -0.48 -15.72 -20.95
C ASN A 64 0.12 -16.44 -19.76
N LYS A 65 0.53 -15.71 -18.75
CA LYS A 65 1.10 -16.31 -17.55
C LYS A 65 -0.02 -16.70 -16.59
N LYS A 66 0.07 -17.90 -16.05
CA LYS A 66 -0.91 -18.39 -15.09
C LYS A 66 -0.83 -17.65 -13.77
N ASN A 67 0.40 -17.32 -13.37
CA ASN A 67 0.63 -16.70 -12.07
C ASN A 67 1.41 -15.42 -12.23
N PHE A 68 0.91 -14.37 -11.61
CA PHE A 68 1.64 -13.13 -11.46
C PHE A 68 2.56 -13.26 -10.26
N ASN A 69 3.85 -13.12 -10.48
CA ASN A 69 4.85 -13.35 -9.44
C ASN A 69 5.55 -12.05 -9.09
N PHE A 70 5.49 -11.67 -7.81
CA PHE A 70 6.17 -10.45 -7.35
C PHE A 70 7.69 -10.54 -7.42
N LYS A 71 8.23 -11.75 -7.60
CA LYS A 71 9.67 -11.90 -7.83
C LYS A 71 10.07 -11.51 -9.24
N ASP A 72 9.12 -11.41 -10.16
CA ASP A 72 9.38 -10.87 -11.46
C ASP A 72 9.76 -9.40 -11.30
N ASN A 73 10.47 -8.88 -12.27
CA ASN A 73 10.98 -7.52 -12.21
C ASN A 73 9.83 -6.53 -12.37
N ILE A 74 9.18 -6.20 -11.27
CA ILE A 74 8.00 -5.32 -11.23
C ILE A 74 8.43 -3.91 -10.89
N SER A 75 7.98 -2.95 -11.68
CA SER A 75 8.14 -1.54 -11.37
C SER A 75 6.98 -1.04 -10.53
N THR A 76 7.18 0.05 -9.83
CA THR A 76 6.18 0.63 -8.97
C THR A 76 5.89 2.07 -9.34
N TYR A 77 4.68 2.48 -9.05
CA TYR A 77 4.27 3.87 -9.15
C TYR A 77 3.66 4.26 -7.81
N GLU A 78 4.29 5.18 -7.12
CA GLU A 78 3.88 5.54 -5.76
C GLU A 78 2.74 6.54 -5.77
N LEU A 79 1.72 6.26 -4.96
CA LEU A 79 0.60 7.15 -4.73
C LEU A 79 0.63 7.64 -3.28
N PRO A 80 0.32 8.91 -3.03
CA PRO A 80 0.16 9.33 -1.65
C PRO A 80 -1.04 8.64 -1.00
N LEU A 81 -0.99 8.47 0.31
CA LEU A 81 -2.05 7.78 1.04
C LEU A 81 -3.44 8.36 0.75
N VAL A 82 -3.52 9.68 0.64
CA VAL A 82 -4.82 10.35 0.40
C VAL A 82 -5.42 9.98 -0.95
N LYS A 83 -4.63 9.44 -1.87
CA LYS A 83 -5.11 9.05 -3.20
C LYS A 83 -5.17 7.54 -3.38
N SER A 84 -4.99 6.79 -2.31
CA SER A 84 -4.94 5.34 -2.40
C SER A 84 -5.97 4.65 -1.51
N VAL A 85 -7.07 5.32 -1.23
CA VAL A 85 -8.14 4.69 -0.44
C VAL A 85 -8.82 3.63 -1.27
N ASP A 86 -8.87 2.42 -0.73
CA ASP A 86 -9.55 1.29 -1.34
C ASP A 86 -10.85 1.07 -0.58
N ILE A 87 -11.96 1.15 -1.29
CA ILE A 87 -13.28 1.15 -0.65
C ILE A 87 -13.87 -0.24 -0.67
N ASP A 88 -13.88 -0.89 0.49
CA ASP A 88 -14.47 -2.21 0.68
C ASP A 88 -15.61 -2.18 1.71
N THR A 89 -15.62 -1.20 2.58
CA THR A 89 -16.57 -1.09 3.68
C THR A 89 -17.21 0.28 3.72
N VAL A 90 -18.24 0.43 4.54
CA VAL A 90 -18.87 1.75 4.77
C VAL A 90 -17.90 2.70 5.42
N GLU A 91 -17.05 2.20 6.31
CA GLU A 91 -16.00 3.00 6.92
C GLU A 91 -15.05 3.56 5.87
N ASP A 92 -14.67 2.72 4.91
CA ASP A 92 -13.78 3.15 3.83
C ASP A 92 -14.44 4.25 3.00
N TRP A 93 -15.73 4.12 2.75
CA TRP A 93 -16.48 5.14 2.02
C TRP A 93 -16.43 6.48 2.75
N LYS A 94 -16.70 6.44 4.07
CA LYS A 94 -16.68 7.67 4.87
C LYS A 94 -15.28 8.28 4.90
N LEU A 95 -14.27 7.45 4.98
CA LEU A 95 -12.89 7.93 4.93
C LEU A 95 -12.61 8.62 3.61
N ALA A 96 -13.00 7.98 2.51
CA ALA A 96 -12.80 8.55 1.18
C ALA A 96 -13.51 9.88 1.03
N GLU A 97 -14.75 9.97 1.51
CA GLU A 97 -15.48 11.23 1.49
C GLU A 97 -14.79 12.33 2.27
N THR A 98 -14.31 11.97 3.47
CA THR A 98 -13.63 12.92 4.33
C THR A 98 -12.37 13.46 3.68
N ILE A 99 -11.59 12.56 3.09
CA ILE A 99 -10.37 12.94 2.39
C ILE A 99 -10.70 13.84 1.20
N TYR A 100 -11.70 13.45 0.42
CA TYR A 100 -12.09 14.22 -0.76
C TYR A 100 -12.49 15.64 -0.37
N ARG A 101 -13.32 15.77 0.66
CA ARG A 101 -13.75 17.08 1.14
C ARG A 101 -12.57 17.90 1.66
N GLY A 102 -11.65 17.26 2.34
CA GLY A 102 -10.45 17.94 2.83
C GLY A 102 -9.57 18.46 1.73
N MET A 103 -9.45 17.69 0.65
CA MET A 103 -8.61 18.06 -0.47
C MET A 103 -9.21 19.15 -1.34
N TYR A 104 -10.52 19.16 -1.48
CA TYR A 104 -11.21 20.04 -2.42
C TYR A 104 -12.10 21.08 -1.75
N SER A 105 -11.99 21.21 -0.45
CA SER A 105 -12.77 22.21 0.29
C SER A 105 -12.25 23.60 -0.06
N LYS A 106 -13.21 24.50 -0.31
CA LYS A 106 -12.88 25.91 -0.49
C LYS A 106 -13.08 26.65 0.82
N LYS A 107 -12.22 27.56 1.05
CA LYS A 107 -12.32 28.41 2.25
C LYS A 107 -12.68 29.82 1.88
#